data_e6b7eccb7cd082ecbc97d996922ccbe2
#
_entry.id   e6b7eccb7cd082ecbc97d996922ccbe2
#
_cell.length_a   1.000
_cell.length_b   1.000
_cell.length_c   1.000
_cell.angle_alpha   90.00
_cell.angle_beta   90.00
_cell.angle_gamma   90.00
#
_symmetry.space_group_name_H-M   'P 1'
#
loop_
_entity.id
_entity.type
_entity.pdbx_description
1 polymer ?
#
loop_
_entity_poly.entity_id
_entity_poly.type
_entity_poly.pdbx_seq_one_letter_code
_entity_poly.pdbx_strand_id
1 'polypeptide(L)' 'KDGRFVFEQQPLEYIMRTLERWYDIRVIFKDEGAKRISLSGNMKRYGDFSQVMKMLQMTGDVRFELHGNDVYITTE' A
#
# COMPACT_ATOMS: atom_id res chain seq x y z
N LYS A 1 -6.56 -11.78 13.02
CA LYS A 1 -7.28 -12.16 14.18
C LYS A 1 -7.79 -11.00 15.01
N ASP A 2 -6.93 -10.11 15.36
CA ASP A 2 -7.33 -8.90 16.05
C ASP A 2 -7.39 -7.72 15.11
N GLY A 3 -7.56 -7.98 13.84
CA GLY A 3 -7.71 -6.94 12.84
C GLY A 3 -6.43 -6.27 12.41
N ARG A 4 -5.30 -6.90 12.65
CA ARG A 4 -4.02 -6.34 12.24
C ARG A 4 -3.50 -7.05 10.99
N PHE A 5 -2.88 -6.25 10.13
CA PHE A 5 -2.19 -6.75 8.96
C PHE A 5 -0.70 -6.59 9.21
N VAL A 6 0.00 -7.71 9.31
CA VAL A 6 1.44 -7.72 9.54
C VAL A 6 2.12 -8.22 8.28
N PHE A 7 3.12 -7.47 7.82
CA PHE A 7 3.85 -7.89 6.63
C PHE A 7 5.34 -7.65 6.87
N GLU A 8 6.15 -8.61 6.37
CA GLU A 8 7.59 -8.56 6.53
C GLU A 8 8.24 -8.85 5.20
N GLN A 9 9.01 -7.90 4.68
CA GLN A 9 9.72 -8.09 3.41
C GLN A 9 8.78 -8.51 2.30
N GLN A 10 7.57 -7.95 2.26
CA GLN A 10 6.60 -8.32 1.26
C GLN A 10 6.66 -7.34 0.10
N PRO A 11 6.49 -7.83 -1.14
CA PRO A 11 6.46 -6.90 -2.27
C PRO A 11 5.25 -5.98 -2.18
N LEU A 12 5.46 -4.76 -2.64
CA LEU A 12 4.39 -3.77 -2.58
C LEU A 12 3.14 -4.23 -3.31
N GLU A 13 3.32 -4.99 -4.38
CA GLU A 13 2.18 -5.53 -5.11
C GLU A 13 1.29 -6.37 -4.21
N TYR A 14 1.89 -7.23 -3.40
CA TYR A 14 1.12 -8.06 -2.48
C TYR A 14 0.38 -7.20 -1.45
N ILE A 15 1.10 -6.23 -0.90
CA ILE A 15 0.52 -5.37 0.12
C ILE A 15 -0.68 -4.60 -0.43
N MET A 16 -0.51 -4.03 -1.62
CA MET A 16 -1.57 -3.21 -2.18
C MET A 16 -2.77 -4.04 -2.64
N ARG A 17 -2.53 -5.26 -3.12
CA ARG A 17 -3.67 -6.13 -3.49
C ARG A 17 -4.50 -6.48 -2.27
N THR A 18 -3.83 -6.67 -1.13
CA THR A 18 -4.55 -6.91 0.11
C THR A 18 -5.39 -5.70 0.49
N LEU A 19 -4.83 -4.51 0.36
CA LEU A 19 -5.54 -3.29 0.71
C LEU A 19 -6.71 -3.03 -0.22
N GLU A 20 -6.60 -3.40 -1.49
CA GLU A 20 -7.70 -3.27 -2.42
C GLU A 20 -8.96 -3.98 -1.92
N ARG A 21 -8.75 -5.11 -1.28
CA ARG A 21 -9.87 -5.92 -0.81
C ARG A 21 -10.50 -5.33 0.43
N TRP A 22 -9.73 -4.57 1.20
CA TRP A 22 -10.24 -4.02 2.45
C TRP A 22 -10.88 -2.65 2.27
N TYR A 23 -10.39 -1.86 1.33
CA TYR A 23 -10.74 -0.45 1.24
C TYR A 23 -11.51 -0.08 -0.01
N ASP A 24 -11.87 -1.05 -0.82
CA ASP A 24 -12.64 -0.79 -2.03
C ASP A 24 -11.96 0.26 -2.90
N ILE A 25 -10.68 0.09 -3.10
CA ILE A 25 -9.88 0.98 -3.94
C ILE A 25 -9.36 0.18 -5.13
N ARG A 26 -8.88 0.90 -6.12
CA ARG A 26 -8.23 0.29 -7.27
C ARG A 26 -6.79 0.77 -7.34
N VAL A 27 -5.87 -0.17 -7.37
CA VAL A 27 -4.44 0.14 -7.36
C VAL A 27 -3.88 0.02 -8.76
N ILE A 28 -3.23 1.07 -9.22
CA ILE A 28 -2.60 1.12 -10.53
C ILE A 28 -1.11 1.39 -10.34
N PHE A 29 -0.29 0.43 -10.72
CA PHE A 29 1.17 0.62 -10.70
C PHE A 29 1.58 1.23 -12.03
N LYS A 30 2.03 2.48 -11.99
CA LYS A 30 2.47 3.16 -13.20
C LYS A 30 3.89 2.75 -13.58
N ASP A 31 4.55 2.06 -12.67
CA ASP A 31 5.98 1.73 -12.80
C ASP A 31 6.16 0.31 -12.31
N GLU A 32 6.70 -0.56 -13.18
CA GLU A 32 6.89 -1.96 -12.80
C GLU A 32 7.84 -2.10 -11.61
N GLY A 33 8.80 -1.18 -11.49
CA GLY A 33 9.73 -1.24 -10.36
C GLY A 33 9.05 -1.08 -9.02
N ALA A 34 7.94 -0.34 -9.00
CA ALA A 34 7.22 -0.14 -7.74
C ALA A 34 6.67 -1.44 -7.17
N LYS A 35 6.31 -2.38 -8.04
CA LYS A 35 5.76 -3.65 -7.58
C LYS A 35 6.76 -4.47 -6.78
N ARG A 36 8.03 -4.29 -7.08
CA ARG A 36 9.10 -5.12 -6.49
C ARG A 36 9.65 -4.58 -5.20
N ILE A 37 9.27 -3.37 -4.84
CA ILE A 37 9.75 -2.79 -3.59
C ILE A 37 9.18 -3.59 -2.44
N SER A 38 10.07 -4.01 -1.52
CA SER A 38 9.65 -4.81 -0.37
C SER A 38 9.56 -3.92 0.84
N LEU A 39 8.48 -4.07 1.58
CA LEU A 39 8.26 -3.27 2.77
C LEU A 39 7.89 -4.18 3.94
N SER A 40 8.11 -3.67 5.14
CA SER A 40 7.74 -4.36 6.37
C SER A 40 6.97 -3.41 7.25
N GLY A 41 6.02 -3.94 8.00
CA GLY A 41 5.26 -3.12 8.92
C GLY A 41 4.03 -3.83 9.41
N ASN A 42 3.22 -3.09 10.14
CA ASN A 42 1.92 -3.59 10.54
C ASN A 42 0.95 -2.42 10.64
N MET A 43 -0.32 -2.73 10.46
CA MET A 43 -1.35 -1.72 10.49
C MET A 43 -2.65 -2.33 10.95
N LYS A 44 -3.55 -1.49 11.43
CA LYS A 44 -4.89 -1.94 11.79
C LYS A 44 -5.70 -2.12 10.51
N ARG A 45 -6.42 -3.22 10.44
CA ARG A 45 -7.16 -3.57 9.24
C ARG A 45 -8.19 -2.51 8.86
N TYR A 46 -8.86 -1.95 9.84
CA TYR A 46 -9.92 -0.97 9.58
C TYR A 46 -9.49 0.44 9.94
N GLY A 47 -8.20 0.72 9.82
CA GLY A 47 -7.71 2.05 10.09
C GLY A 47 -8.00 3.02 8.94
N ASP A 48 -7.57 4.26 9.13
CA ASP A 48 -7.74 5.30 8.13
C ASP A 48 -6.79 5.05 6.97
N PHE A 49 -7.32 4.93 5.76
CA PHE A 49 -6.51 4.64 4.60
C PHE A 49 -5.47 5.72 4.34
N SER A 50 -5.80 6.97 4.62
CA SER A 50 -4.83 8.05 4.45
C SER A 50 -3.58 7.84 5.28
N GLN A 51 -3.77 7.35 6.50
CA GLN A 51 -2.63 7.09 7.37
C GLN A 51 -1.83 5.90 6.88
N VAL A 52 -2.50 4.91 6.32
CA VAL A 52 -1.81 3.76 5.74
C VAL A 52 -0.90 4.22 4.61
N MET A 53 -1.43 5.06 3.74
CA MET A 53 -0.64 5.56 2.61
C MET A 53 0.56 6.37 3.08
N LYS A 54 0.37 7.20 4.10
CA LYS A 54 1.49 7.97 4.63
C LYS A 54 2.57 7.06 5.19
N MET A 55 2.16 6.03 5.90
CA MET A 55 3.12 5.10 6.47
C MET A 55 3.93 4.41 5.38
N LEU A 56 3.25 3.96 4.32
CA LEU A 56 3.94 3.27 3.26
C LEU A 56 4.91 4.18 2.51
N GLN A 57 4.54 5.44 2.33
CA GLN A 57 5.44 6.38 1.67
C GLN A 57 6.68 6.68 2.49
N MET A 58 6.54 6.63 3.81
CA MET A 58 7.68 6.90 4.67
C MET A 58 8.70 5.77 4.70
N THR A 59 8.26 4.55 4.40
CA THR A 59 9.13 3.39 4.53
C THR A 59 9.74 2.95 3.21
N GLY A 60 9.31 3.54 2.09
CA GLY A 60 9.81 3.10 0.79
C GLY A 60 10.06 4.27 -0.13
N ASP A 61 10.62 3.97 -1.28
CA ASP A 61 10.91 4.98 -2.30
C ASP A 61 9.77 5.01 -3.31
N VAL A 62 8.57 5.23 -2.81
CA VAL A 62 7.39 5.23 -3.65
C VAL A 62 6.56 6.47 -3.41
N ARG A 63 5.81 6.84 -4.41
CA ARG A 63 4.87 7.95 -4.34
C ARG A 63 3.47 7.43 -4.62
N PHE A 64 2.53 7.86 -3.81
CA PHE A 64 1.13 7.47 -3.95
C PHE A 64 0.30 8.69 -4.30
N GLU A 65 -0.59 8.53 -5.28
CA GLU A 65 -1.54 9.59 -5.62
C GLU A 65 -2.93 9.00 -5.60
N LEU A 66 -3.82 9.65 -4.87
CA LEU A 66 -5.20 9.19 -4.75
C LEU A 66 -6.11 10.07 -5.59
N HIS A 67 -6.84 9.45 -6.51
CA HIS A 67 -7.82 10.14 -7.34
C HIS A 67 -9.14 9.37 -7.23
N GLY A 68 -10.06 9.89 -6.43
CA GLY A 68 -11.28 9.16 -6.16
C GLY A 68 -10.93 7.88 -5.42
N ASN A 69 -11.27 6.75 -6.02
CA ASN A 69 -10.93 5.45 -5.45
C ASN A 69 -9.72 4.81 -6.14
N ASP A 70 -9.08 5.53 -7.05
CA ASP A 70 -7.92 5.03 -7.76
C ASP A 70 -6.64 5.48 -7.08
N VAL A 71 -5.75 4.54 -6.81
CA VAL A 71 -4.46 4.82 -6.18
C VAL A 71 -3.37 4.55 -7.20
N TYR A 72 -2.65 5.60 -7.58
CA TYR A 72 -1.56 5.47 -8.54
C TYR A 72 -0.24 5.40 -7.79
N ILE A 73 0.59 4.44 -8.15
CA ILE A 73 1.84 4.19 -7.45
C ILE A 73 3.00 4.28 -8.44
N THR A 74 3.98 5.11 -8.08
CA THR A 74 5.19 5.26 -8.88
C THR A 74 6.40 5.19 -7.96
N THR A 75 7.56 4.85 -8.53
CA THR A 75 8.80 4.94 -7.79
C THR A 75 9.28 6.39 -7.79
N GLU A 76 9.99 6.73 -6.75
CA GLU A 76 10.57 8.07 -6.65
C GLU A 76 11.82 8.24 -7.45
#